data_015ab623d7ee6824891198ed66f0eea6
#
_entry.id   015ab623d7ee6824891198ed66f0eea6
#
_cell.length_a   1.000
_cell.length_b   1.000
_cell.length_c   1.000
_cell.angle_alpha   90.00
_cell.angle_beta   90.00
_cell.angle_gamma   90.00
#
_symmetry.space_group_name_H-M   'P 1'
#
loop_
_entity.id
_entity.type
_entity.pdbx_description
1 polymer ?
#
loop_
_entity_poly.entity_id
_entity_poly.type
_entity_poly.pdbx_seq_one_letter_code
_entity_poly.pdbx_strand_id
1 'polypeptide(L)'
;ARANVRSFSNVNAGLPCGANRATGEMLGYGTMAAAALAELCYKTLLSDGTKALAASEQHVVTPALERIIETNILLSGLGFESGGLAAAHAIHDGLTLLPAHTKFFHGEMVAFGTICQLVLENSPEDELYEVLDFCLSVGLPVCLKDLGTDSIDDDLLKAVAEKTCIPDESVHNMPFPVTPDMVAAAIKTADAIGHAYKYGCEDEECGCCH
;
A
#
# COMPACT_ATOMS: atom_id res chain seq x y z
N ALA A 1 5.38 4.74 0.42
CA ALA A 1 5.26 6.19 0.19
C ALA A 1 3.79 6.60 0.07
N ARG A 2 3.00 5.97 -0.80
CA ARG A 2 1.58 6.33 -0.99
C ARG A 2 0.75 6.16 0.28
N ALA A 3 0.92 5.05 0.99
CA ALA A 3 0.28 4.83 2.28
C ALA A 3 0.58 5.96 3.28
N ASN A 4 1.81 6.49 3.25
CA ASN A 4 2.20 7.61 4.11
C ASN A 4 1.53 8.92 3.66
N VAL A 5 1.46 9.22 2.35
CA VAL A 5 0.79 10.43 1.84
C VAL A 5 -0.65 10.51 2.34
N ARG A 6 -1.37 9.39 2.39
CA ARG A 6 -2.76 9.37 2.90
C ARG A 6 -2.86 9.57 4.41
N SER A 7 -1.95 9.01 5.21
CA SER A 7 -1.95 9.32 6.64
C SER A 7 -1.72 10.82 6.90
N PHE A 8 -1.10 11.55 5.97
CA PHE A 8 -0.91 13.00 6.04
C PHE A 8 -2.11 13.83 5.64
N SER A 9 -3.02 13.35 4.80
CA SER A 9 -4.26 14.08 4.54
C SER A 9 -5.07 14.26 5.83
N ASN A 10 -4.87 13.40 6.81
CA ASN A 10 -5.42 13.51 8.16
C ASN A 10 -4.83 14.67 8.96
N VAL A 11 -3.59 15.06 8.69
CA VAL A 11 -2.93 16.20 9.34
C VAL A 11 -3.65 17.50 9.03
N ASN A 12 -4.05 17.70 7.77
CA ASN A 12 -4.82 18.88 7.35
C ASN A 12 -6.22 18.91 7.99
N ALA A 13 -6.73 17.76 8.40
CA ALA A 13 -7.99 17.63 9.13
C ALA A 13 -7.84 17.71 10.66
N GLY A 14 -6.62 17.89 11.19
CA GLY A 14 -6.34 17.94 12.62
C GLY A 14 -6.50 16.60 13.34
N LEU A 15 -6.43 15.49 12.58
CA LEU A 15 -6.59 14.14 13.12
C LEU A 15 -5.25 13.57 13.62
N PRO A 16 -5.24 12.72 14.66
CA PRO A 16 -4.03 12.09 15.15
C PRO A 16 -3.33 11.25 14.08
N CYS A 17 -2.03 11.39 14.01
CA CYS A 17 -1.19 10.52 13.21
C CYS A 17 -0.59 9.42 14.09
N GLY A 18 -0.77 8.17 13.70
CA GLY A 18 -0.42 7.01 14.53
C GLY A 18 1.04 6.58 14.51
N ALA A 19 1.96 7.44 14.08
CA ALA A 19 3.37 7.07 13.96
C ALA A 19 4.00 6.49 15.24
N ASN A 20 3.48 6.84 16.41
CA ASN A 20 4.03 6.42 17.69
C ASN A 20 3.15 5.44 18.48
N ARG A 21 2.19 4.78 17.86
CA ARG A 21 1.38 3.76 18.56
C ARG A 21 2.20 2.57 19.03
N ALA A 22 3.26 2.21 18.33
CA ALA A 22 4.15 1.11 18.69
C ALA A 22 4.86 1.30 20.05
N THR A 23 4.97 2.53 20.54
CA THR A 23 5.61 2.84 21.83
C THR A 23 4.61 3.07 22.97
N GLY A 24 3.30 3.07 22.70
CA GLY A 24 2.26 3.34 23.70
C GLY A 24 2.26 4.78 24.23
N GLU A 25 3.12 5.65 23.72
CA GLU A 25 3.28 7.02 24.18
C GLU A 25 2.87 8.02 23.10
N MET A 26 1.82 8.78 23.41
CA MET A 26 1.34 9.97 22.70
C MET A 26 1.09 9.83 21.20
N LEU A 27 -0.17 9.93 20.82
CA LEU A 27 -0.59 10.18 19.44
C LEU A 27 -0.02 11.54 19.00
N GLY A 28 1.02 11.52 18.16
CA GLY A 28 1.53 12.71 17.52
C GLY A 28 0.64 13.11 16.32
N TYR A 29 0.63 14.39 16.00
CA TYR A 29 0.05 14.87 14.75
C TYR A 29 1.16 14.86 13.69
N GLY A 30 0.88 14.44 12.48
CA GLY A 30 1.80 14.58 11.38
C GLY A 30 2.09 16.07 11.10
N THR A 31 3.23 16.34 10.50
CA THR A 31 3.67 17.72 10.19
C THR A 31 3.59 17.99 8.69
N MET A 32 3.51 19.26 8.28
CA MET A 32 3.62 19.63 6.87
C MET A 32 4.94 19.15 6.23
N ALA A 33 6.03 19.12 7.00
CA ALA A 33 7.31 18.60 6.53
C ALA A 33 7.23 17.10 6.22
N ALA A 34 6.62 16.31 7.12
CA ALA A 34 6.43 14.89 6.90
C ALA A 34 5.53 14.60 5.68
N ALA A 35 4.46 15.40 5.49
CA ALA A 35 3.62 15.31 4.30
C ALA A 35 4.42 15.58 3.03
N ALA A 36 5.22 16.66 3.01
CA ALA A 36 6.06 17.02 1.87
C ALA A 36 7.10 15.93 1.55
N LEU A 37 7.72 15.33 2.57
CA LEU A 37 8.68 14.24 2.38
C LEU A 37 8.01 12.99 1.79
N ALA A 38 6.84 12.61 2.29
CA ALA A 38 6.10 11.47 1.77
C ALA A 38 5.62 11.71 0.33
N GLU A 39 5.14 12.92 0.02
CA GLU A 39 4.74 13.30 -1.34
C GLU A 39 5.93 13.29 -2.30
N LEU A 40 7.07 13.84 -1.89
CA LEU A 40 8.30 13.81 -2.68
C LEU A 40 8.76 12.37 -2.92
N CYS A 41 8.72 11.53 -1.88
CA CYS A 41 9.03 10.10 -1.98
C CYS A 41 8.14 9.43 -3.04
N TYR A 42 6.82 9.62 -2.96
CA TYR A 42 5.86 9.04 -3.90
C TYR A 42 6.13 9.49 -5.35
N LYS A 43 6.24 10.80 -5.58
CA LYS A 43 6.49 11.35 -6.92
C LYS A 43 7.82 10.87 -7.51
N THR A 44 8.86 10.75 -6.68
CA THR A 44 10.17 10.26 -7.14
C THR A 44 10.11 8.79 -7.51
N LEU A 45 9.40 7.96 -6.74
CA LEU A 45 9.19 6.54 -7.09
C LEU A 45 8.50 6.41 -8.45
N LEU A 46 7.42 7.13 -8.70
CA LEU A 46 6.70 7.08 -9.97
C LEU A 46 7.56 7.55 -11.14
N SER A 47 8.34 8.62 -10.97
CA SER A 47 9.13 9.20 -12.05
C SER A 47 10.41 8.44 -12.40
N ASP A 48 11.05 7.82 -11.42
CA ASP A 48 12.39 7.27 -11.56
C ASP A 48 12.50 5.78 -11.24
N GLY A 49 11.48 5.17 -10.66
CA GLY A 49 11.53 3.78 -10.18
C GLY A 49 11.90 2.78 -11.27
N THR A 50 11.24 2.82 -12.42
CA THR A 50 11.51 1.93 -13.56
C THR A 50 12.92 2.14 -14.14
N LYS A 51 13.36 3.41 -14.23
CA LYS A 51 14.71 3.74 -14.71
C LYS A 51 15.79 3.26 -13.75
N ALA A 52 15.53 3.38 -12.45
CA ALA A 52 16.44 2.91 -11.41
C ALA A 52 16.52 1.39 -11.38
N LEU A 53 15.39 0.69 -11.58
CA LEU A 53 15.36 -0.76 -11.69
C LEU A 53 16.23 -1.23 -12.87
N ALA A 54 16.02 -0.66 -14.05
CA ALA A 54 16.82 -0.98 -15.24
C ALA A 54 18.33 -0.70 -15.04
N ALA A 55 18.69 0.41 -14.38
CA ALA A 55 20.09 0.73 -14.06
C ALA A 55 20.69 -0.28 -13.09
N SER A 56 19.92 -0.69 -12.07
CA SER A 56 20.34 -1.69 -11.10
C SER A 56 20.58 -3.06 -11.74
N GLU A 57 19.70 -3.50 -12.63
CA GLU A 57 19.84 -4.76 -13.37
C GLU A 57 21.08 -4.77 -14.27
N GLN A 58 21.47 -3.62 -14.81
CA GLN A 58 22.68 -3.47 -15.61
C GLN A 58 23.93 -3.19 -14.77
N HIS A 59 23.81 -3.13 -13.42
CA HIS A 59 24.90 -2.81 -12.49
C HIS A 59 25.60 -1.48 -12.80
N VAL A 60 24.84 -0.47 -13.22
CA VAL A 60 25.35 0.86 -13.51
C VAL A 60 24.71 1.92 -12.60
N VAL A 61 25.47 2.95 -12.29
CA VAL A 61 24.97 4.09 -11.50
C VAL A 61 24.44 5.16 -12.44
N THR A 62 23.20 5.58 -12.19
CA THR A 62 22.55 6.68 -12.94
C THR A 62 21.93 7.66 -11.97
N PRO A 63 21.65 8.90 -12.38
CA PRO A 63 20.97 9.87 -11.53
C PRO A 63 19.59 9.37 -11.01
N ALA A 64 18.88 8.56 -11.78
CA ALA A 64 17.63 7.96 -11.35
C ALA A 64 17.86 6.95 -10.20
N LEU A 65 18.88 6.10 -10.31
CA LEU A 65 19.24 5.15 -9.26
C LEU A 65 19.65 5.86 -7.97
N GLU A 66 20.48 6.90 -8.06
CA GLU A 66 20.89 7.70 -6.88
C GLU A 66 19.67 8.33 -6.19
N ARG A 67 18.75 8.95 -6.94
CA ARG A 67 17.51 9.51 -6.37
C ARG A 67 16.62 8.47 -5.73
N ILE A 68 16.50 7.26 -6.31
CA ILE A 68 15.72 6.17 -5.72
C ILE A 68 16.37 5.65 -4.44
N ILE A 69 17.71 5.58 -4.38
CA ILE A 69 18.43 5.21 -3.15
C ILE A 69 18.15 6.24 -2.04
N GLU A 70 18.27 7.54 -2.33
CA GLU A 70 17.92 8.60 -1.39
C GLU A 70 16.45 8.51 -0.96
N THR A 71 15.55 8.30 -1.91
CA THR A 71 14.11 8.15 -1.68
C THR A 71 13.80 6.99 -0.72
N ASN A 72 14.40 5.84 -0.95
CA ASN A 72 14.14 4.63 -0.16
C ASN A 72 14.76 4.70 1.24
N ILE A 73 15.93 5.33 1.38
CA ILE A 73 16.65 5.38 2.66
C ILE A 73 16.22 6.59 3.49
N LEU A 74 16.23 7.79 2.89
CA LEU A 74 16.00 9.04 3.62
C LEU A 74 14.52 9.45 3.61
N LEU A 75 13.93 9.62 2.43
CA LEU A 75 12.56 10.15 2.34
C LEU A 75 11.52 9.18 2.88
N SER A 76 11.66 7.89 2.58
CA SER A 76 10.77 6.87 3.11
C SER A 76 10.91 6.75 4.62
N GLY A 77 12.16 6.72 5.14
CA GLY A 77 12.44 6.62 6.56
C GLY A 77 11.89 7.78 7.36
N LEU A 78 12.25 9.02 6.98
CA LEU A 78 11.75 10.23 7.65
C LEU A 78 10.24 10.42 7.48
N GLY A 79 9.71 10.10 6.31
CA GLY A 79 8.27 10.18 6.04
C GLY A 79 7.48 9.21 6.90
N PHE A 80 7.95 7.97 7.06
CA PHE A 80 7.35 6.98 7.96
C PHE A 80 7.45 7.41 9.43
N GLU A 81 8.65 7.75 9.89
CA GLU A 81 8.91 8.12 11.28
C GLU A 81 8.05 9.30 11.73
N SER A 82 7.94 10.32 10.88
CA SER A 82 7.25 11.57 11.22
C SER A 82 5.78 11.62 10.81
N GLY A 83 5.34 10.72 9.94
CA GLY A 83 4.00 10.74 9.36
C GLY A 83 3.13 9.55 9.70
N GLY A 84 3.73 8.47 10.16
CA GLY A 84 3.01 7.24 10.50
C GLY A 84 2.56 6.42 9.31
N LEU A 85 1.75 5.43 9.61
CA LEU A 85 1.19 4.45 8.70
C LEU A 85 -0.34 4.52 8.73
N ALA A 86 -1.00 3.84 7.78
CA ALA A 86 -2.44 3.74 7.70
C ALA A 86 -2.86 2.31 7.29
N ALA A 87 -3.96 2.16 6.54
CA ALA A 87 -4.55 0.85 6.22
C ALA A 87 -3.60 -0.08 5.46
N ALA A 88 -2.74 0.42 4.57
CA ALA A 88 -1.86 -0.43 3.77
C ALA A 88 -0.95 -1.34 4.62
N HIS A 89 -0.40 -0.82 5.71
CA HIS A 89 0.45 -1.58 6.62
C HIS A 89 -0.37 -2.47 7.55
N ALA A 90 -1.50 -1.99 8.06
CA ALA A 90 -2.39 -2.83 8.86
C ALA A 90 -2.95 -4.02 8.05
N ILE A 91 -3.28 -3.82 6.77
CA ILE A 91 -3.67 -4.90 5.86
C ILE A 91 -2.50 -5.88 5.67
N HIS A 92 -1.27 -5.38 5.46
CA HIS A 92 -0.09 -6.26 5.43
C HIS A 92 -0.02 -7.12 6.68
N ASP A 93 -0.18 -6.54 7.88
CA ASP A 93 -0.13 -7.30 9.14
C ASP A 93 -1.25 -8.34 9.22
N GLY A 94 -2.43 -8.03 8.70
CA GLY A 94 -3.50 -9.02 8.49
C GLY A 94 -3.07 -10.14 7.55
N LEU A 95 -2.51 -9.80 6.38
CA LEU A 95 -2.07 -10.74 5.35
C LEU A 95 -0.95 -11.69 5.81
N THR A 96 -0.28 -11.41 6.93
CA THR A 96 0.67 -12.38 7.52
C THR A 96 0.00 -13.68 8.00
N LEU A 97 -1.32 -13.76 8.00
CA LEU A 97 -2.05 -15.01 8.19
C LEU A 97 -2.09 -15.90 6.94
N LEU A 98 -1.74 -15.36 5.77
CA LEU A 98 -1.68 -16.17 4.55
C LEU A 98 -0.56 -17.22 4.65
N PRO A 99 -0.80 -18.47 4.22
CA PRO A 99 0.20 -19.54 4.30
C PRO A 99 1.51 -19.23 3.57
N ALA A 100 1.43 -18.45 2.50
CA ALA A 100 2.58 -18.10 1.66
C ALA A 100 3.34 -16.84 2.13
N HIS A 101 2.88 -16.13 3.16
CA HIS A 101 3.43 -14.82 3.56
C HIS A 101 4.94 -14.79 3.75
N THR A 102 5.54 -15.87 4.27
CA THR A 102 7.00 -15.95 4.52
C THR A 102 7.85 -15.97 3.26
N LYS A 103 7.24 -16.12 2.08
CA LYS A 103 7.94 -16.13 0.79
C LYS A 103 8.11 -14.74 0.19
N PHE A 104 7.43 -13.75 0.74
CA PHE A 104 7.36 -12.39 0.22
C PHE A 104 8.00 -11.41 1.17
N PHE A 105 8.63 -10.38 0.61
CA PHE A 105 9.14 -9.28 1.40
C PHE A 105 8.00 -8.39 1.92
N HIS A 106 8.25 -7.74 3.05
CA HIS A 106 7.32 -6.77 3.64
C HIS A 106 6.79 -5.76 2.61
N GLY A 107 7.68 -5.16 1.82
CA GLY A 107 7.31 -4.17 0.82
C GLY A 107 6.42 -4.69 -0.31
N GLU A 108 6.55 -5.97 -0.68
CA GLU A 108 5.68 -6.61 -1.67
C GLU A 108 4.26 -6.73 -1.13
N MET A 109 4.11 -7.22 0.09
CA MET A 109 2.79 -7.33 0.74
C MET A 109 2.16 -5.95 0.99
N VAL A 110 2.96 -4.94 1.38
CA VAL A 110 2.49 -3.55 1.54
C VAL A 110 2.08 -2.93 0.19
N ALA A 111 2.70 -3.32 -0.93
CA ALA A 111 2.28 -2.86 -2.25
C ALA A 111 0.83 -3.26 -2.56
N PHE A 112 0.47 -4.53 -2.35
CA PHE A 112 -0.92 -4.97 -2.46
C PHE A 112 -1.82 -4.30 -1.39
N GLY A 113 -1.34 -4.17 -0.15
CA GLY A 113 -2.04 -3.40 0.89
C GLY A 113 -2.33 -1.95 0.50
N THR A 114 -1.45 -1.32 -0.32
CA THR A 114 -1.67 0.03 -0.85
C THR A 114 -2.82 0.06 -1.85
N ILE A 115 -2.93 -0.93 -2.73
CA ILE A 115 -4.06 -1.07 -3.65
C ILE A 115 -5.37 -1.26 -2.86
N CYS A 116 -5.36 -2.13 -1.84
CA CYS A 116 -6.50 -2.30 -0.94
C CYS A 116 -6.88 -0.99 -0.23
N GLN A 117 -5.92 -0.20 0.21
CA GLN A 117 -6.19 1.10 0.83
C GLN A 117 -6.84 2.07 -0.14
N LEU A 118 -6.38 2.16 -1.40
CA LEU A 118 -6.98 3.02 -2.42
C LEU A 118 -8.44 2.63 -2.69
N VAL A 119 -8.73 1.33 -2.73
CA VAL A 119 -10.11 0.83 -2.84
C VAL A 119 -10.94 1.19 -1.60
N LEU A 120 -10.39 1.00 -0.40
CA LEU A 120 -11.04 1.31 0.87
C LEU A 120 -11.41 2.81 1.00
N GLU A 121 -10.56 3.69 0.46
CA GLU A 121 -10.76 5.14 0.44
C GLU A 121 -11.70 5.60 -0.70
N ASN A 122 -12.08 4.70 -1.60
CA ASN A 122 -12.75 5.05 -2.86
C ASN A 122 -11.96 6.13 -3.63
N SER A 123 -10.65 5.93 -3.77
CA SER A 123 -9.76 6.84 -4.49
C SER A 123 -10.20 6.98 -5.96
N PRO A 124 -9.91 8.12 -6.61
CA PRO A 124 -10.14 8.29 -8.04
C PRO A 124 -9.51 7.16 -8.86
N GLU A 125 -10.18 6.79 -9.94
CA GLU A 125 -9.78 5.65 -10.78
C GLU A 125 -8.39 5.84 -11.40
N ASP A 126 -8.09 7.05 -11.86
CA ASP A 126 -6.79 7.41 -12.42
C ASP A 126 -5.65 7.21 -11.42
N GLU A 127 -5.89 7.50 -10.15
CA GLU A 127 -4.93 7.27 -9.07
C GLU A 127 -4.70 5.79 -8.79
N LEU A 128 -5.76 4.98 -8.81
CA LEU A 128 -5.67 3.54 -8.64
C LEU A 128 -4.86 2.90 -9.78
N TYR A 129 -5.16 3.27 -11.02
CA TYR A 129 -4.45 2.74 -12.18
C TYR A 129 -3.00 3.22 -12.26
N GLU A 130 -2.69 4.46 -11.86
CA GLU A 130 -1.30 4.94 -11.76
C GLU A 130 -0.46 4.04 -10.83
N VAL A 131 -1.03 3.64 -9.69
CA VAL A 131 -0.35 2.73 -8.74
C VAL A 131 -0.24 1.32 -9.29
N LEU A 132 -1.29 0.79 -9.95
CA LEU A 132 -1.26 -0.52 -10.60
C LEU A 132 -0.18 -0.58 -11.68
N ASP A 133 -0.14 0.41 -12.58
CA ASP A 133 0.88 0.52 -13.63
C ASP A 133 2.28 0.55 -13.04
N PHE A 134 2.49 1.36 -12.00
CA PHE A 134 3.78 1.41 -11.33
C PHE A 134 4.16 0.06 -10.73
N CYS A 135 3.27 -0.57 -9.98
CA CYS A 135 3.52 -1.87 -9.36
C CYS A 135 3.90 -2.92 -10.41
N LEU A 136 3.16 -3.01 -11.51
CA LEU A 136 3.46 -3.92 -12.61
C LEU A 136 4.81 -3.63 -13.27
N SER A 137 5.12 -2.34 -13.48
CA SER A 137 6.35 -1.91 -14.14
C SER A 137 7.63 -2.25 -13.36
N VAL A 138 7.52 -2.42 -12.04
CA VAL A 138 8.65 -2.77 -11.16
C VAL A 138 8.53 -4.17 -10.56
N GLY A 139 7.55 -4.97 -11.00
CA GLY A 139 7.37 -6.36 -10.59
C GLY A 139 6.78 -6.55 -9.19
N LEU A 140 6.03 -5.56 -8.67
CA LEU A 140 5.35 -5.67 -7.39
C LEU A 140 3.99 -6.38 -7.54
N PRO A 141 3.54 -7.10 -6.50
CA PRO A 141 2.23 -7.76 -6.49
C PRO A 141 1.06 -6.78 -6.61
N VAL A 142 0.07 -7.14 -7.41
CA VAL A 142 -1.17 -6.36 -7.59
C VAL A 142 -2.43 -7.14 -7.22
N CYS A 143 -2.32 -8.45 -6.96
CA CYS A 143 -3.42 -9.30 -6.53
C CYS A 143 -2.91 -10.42 -5.60
N LEU A 144 -3.83 -11.16 -4.96
CA LEU A 144 -3.51 -12.26 -4.05
C LEU A 144 -2.79 -13.41 -4.75
N LYS A 145 -3.07 -13.65 -6.03
CA LYS A 145 -2.36 -14.66 -6.85
C LYS A 145 -0.86 -14.35 -6.92
N ASP A 146 -0.48 -13.09 -7.05
CA ASP A 146 0.92 -12.66 -7.02
C ASP A 146 1.58 -12.91 -5.65
N LEU A 147 0.79 -12.97 -4.59
CA LEU A 147 1.21 -13.32 -3.23
C LEU A 147 1.06 -14.84 -2.94
N GLY A 148 0.96 -15.66 -3.99
CA GLY A 148 0.91 -17.11 -3.88
C GLY A 148 -0.39 -17.66 -3.28
N THR A 149 -1.48 -16.91 -3.39
CA THR A 149 -2.80 -17.25 -2.89
C THR A 149 -3.81 -17.16 -4.03
N ASP A 150 -4.12 -18.28 -4.68
CA ASP A 150 -5.05 -18.32 -5.81
C ASP A 150 -6.50 -18.04 -5.40
N SER A 151 -6.85 -18.38 -4.17
CA SER A 151 -8.15 -18.07 -3.57
C SER A 151 -8.04 -17.94 -2.06
N ILE A 152 -8.81 -17.04 -1.49
CA ILE A 152 -8.94 -16.86 -0.05
C ILE A 152 -10.37 -17.27 0.36
N ASP A 153 -10.48 -18.20 1.31
CA ASP A 153 -11.80 -18.55 1.85
C ASP A 153 -12.34 -17.47 2.80
N ASP A 154 -13.64 -17.48 3.03
CA ASP A 154 -14.29 -16.43 3.82
C ASP A 154 -13.84 -16.43 5.29
N ASP A 155 -13.47 -17.57 5.87
CA ASP A 155 -13.00 -17.65 7.26
C ASP A 155 -11.61 -17.04 7.40
N LEU A 156 -10.69 -17.34 6.48
CA LEU A 156 -9.35 -16.76 6.46
C LEU A 156 -9.41 -15.26 6.16
N LEU A 157 -10.22 -14.84 5.18
CA LEU A 157 -10.41 -13.42 4.88
C LEU A 157 -10.95 -12.65 6.08
N LYS A 158 -11.92 -13.23 6.78
CA LYS A 158 -12.45 -12.65 8.01
C LYS A 158 -11.37 -12.52 9.08
N ALA A 159 -10.56 -13.55 9.29
CA ALA A 159 -9.46 -13.52 10.25
C ALA A 159 -8.41 -12.44 9.87
N VAL A 160 -8.07 -12.30 8.58
CA VAL A 160 -7.20 -11.22 8.06
C VAL A 160 -7.79 -9.87 8.38
N ALA A 161 -9.07 -9.64 8.09
CA ALA A 161 -9.74 -8.37 8.32
C ALA A 161 -9.87 -8.03 9.81
N GLU A 162 -10.19 -9.01 10.65
CA GLU A 162 -10.23 -8.83 12.11
C GLU A 162 -8.84 -8.47 12.66
N LYS A 163 -7.79 -9.15 12.20
CA LYS A 163 -6.41 -8.84 12.59
C LYS A 163 -5.98 -7.44 12.14
N THR A 164 -6.37 -7.01 10.95
CA THR A 164 -6.13 -5.65 10.44
C THR A 164 -6.78 -4.57 11.32
N CYS A 165 -7.86 -4.89 12.02
CA CYS A 165 -8.64 -3.93 12.80
C CYS A 165 -8.47 -4.06 14.32
N ILE A 166 -7.46 -4.77 14.83
CA ILE A 166 -7.20 -4.79 16.28
C ILE A 166 -6.85 -3.39 16.80
N PRO A 167 -7.07 -3.09 18.09
CA PRO A 167 -7.02 -1.72 18.62
C PRO A 167 -5.72 -0.96 18.37
N ASP A 168 -4.57 -1.67 18.28
CA ASP A 168 -3.26 -1.06 18.15
C ASP A 168 -2.79 -0.91 16.70
N GLU A 169 -3.63 -1.30 15.72
CA GLU A 169 -3.26 -1.25 14.32
C GLU A 169 -3.37 0.15 13.70
N SER A 170 -2.50 0.37 12.70
CA SER A 170 -2.41 1.64 11.98
C SER A 170 -3.63 1.95 11.10
N VAL A 171 -4.54 1.00 10.87
CA VAL A 171 -5.81 1.22 10.17
C VAL A 171 -6.65 2.32 10.83
N HIS A 172 -6.53 2.49 12.14
CA HIS A 172 -7.24 3.52 12.89
C HIS A 172 -6.72 4.95 12.63
N ASN A 173 -5.68 5.09 11.81
CA ASN A 173 -5.19 6.38 11.30
C ASN A 173 -5.88 6.81 10.00
N MET A 174 -6.81 6.01 9.50
CA MET A 174 -7.65 6.43 8.38
C MET A 174 -8.56 7.60 8.77
N PRO A 175 -8.92 8.51 7.82
CA PRO A 175 -9.77 9.69 8.11
C PRO A 175 -11.23 9.34 8.39
N PHE A 176 -11.57 8.07 8.43
CA PHE A 176 -12.90 7.55 8.72
C PHE A 176 -12.79 6.25 9.51
N PRO A 177 -13.81 5.86 10.26
CA PRO A 177 -13.84 4.58 10.96
C PRO A 177 -13.78 3.41 9.95
N VAL A 178 -12.89 2.46 10.20
CA VAL A 178 -12.73 1.25 9.38
C VAL A 178 -13.19 0.05 10.20
N THR A 179 -13.99 -0.82 9.56
CA THR A 179 -14.48 -2.07 10.14
C THR A 179 -13.86 -3.27 9.44
N PRO A 180 -13.82 -4.46 10.07
CA PRO A 180 -13.39 -5.69 9.42
C PRO A 180 -14.14 -5.98 8.12
N ASP A 181 -15.44 -5.74 8.06
CA ASP A 181 -16.23 -5.95 6.84
C ASP A 181 -15.79 -5.04 5.69
N MET A 182 -15.45 -3.78 5.98
CA MET A 182 -14.90 -2.85 5.00
C MET A 182 -13.55 -3.32 4.48
N VAL A 183 -12.68 -3.80 5.37
CA VAL A 183 -11.35 -4.35 4.98
C VAL A 183 -11.51 -5.60 4.11
N ALA A 184 -12.39 -6.52 4.50
CA ALA A 184 -12.65 -7.73 3.71
C ALA A 184 -13.18 -7.39 2.31
N ALA A 185 -14.12 -6.44 2.20
CA ALA A 185 -14.64 -5.96 0.93
C ALA A 185 -13.54 -5.30 0.07
N ALA A 186 -12.68 -4.47 0.69
CA ALA A 186 -11.58 -3.82 0.00
C ALA A 186 -10.55 -4.81 -0.54
N ILE A 187 -10.19 -5.84 0.24
CA ILE A 187 -9.26 -6.89 -0.21
C ILE A 187 -9.84 -7.65 -1.39
N LYS A 188 -11.10 -8.11 -1.33
CA LYS A 188 -11.76 -8.82 -2.44
C LYS A 188 -11.83 -7.96 -3.71
N THR A 189 -12.18 -6.68 -3.56
CA THR A 189 -12.31 -5.77 -4.69
C THR A 189 -10.94 -5.45 -5.31
N ALA A 190 -9.93 -5.17 -4.49
CA ALA A 190 -8.57 -4.92 -4.93
C ALA A 190 -7.96 -6.13 -5.65
N ASP A 191 -8.21 -7.33 -5.12
CA ASP A 191 -7.78 -8.58 -5.75
C ASP A 191 -8.41 -8.77 -7.12
N ALA A 192 -9.72 -8.59 -7.23
CA ALA A 192 -10.44 -8.70 -8.50
C ALA A 192 -9.96 -7.67 -9.54
N ILE A 193 -9.77 -6.40 -9.13
CA ILE A 193 -9.24 -5.34 -10.00
C ILE A 193 -7.82 -5.67 -10.46
N GLY A 194 -6.92 -5.97 -9.52
CA GLY A 194 -5.52 -6.26 -9.82
C GLY A 194 -5.35 -7.51 -10.68
N HIS A 195 -6.14 -8.56 -10.42
CA HIS A 195 -6.16 -9.78 -11.22
C HIS A 195 -6.62 -9.51 -12.65
N ALA A 196 -7.75 -8.83 -12.83
CA ALA A 196 -8.27 -8.48 -14.14
C ALA A 196 -7.30 -7.57 -14.91
N TYR A 197 -6.67 -6.62 -14.22
CA TYR A 197 -5.71 -5.69 -14.83
C TYR A 197 -4.45 -6.39 -15.34
N LYS A 198 -3.93 -7.37 -14.61
CA LYS A 198 -2.70 -8.08 -14.95
C LYS A 198 -2.92 -9.28 -15.89
N TYR A 199 -3.97 -10.05 -15.64
CA TYR A 199 -4.19 -11.34 -16.31
C TYR A 199 -5.32 -11.30 -17.33
N GLY A 200 -6.11 -10.21 -17.37
CA GLY A 200 -7.33 -10.11 -18.15
C GLY A 200 -8.53 -10.76 -17.45
N CYS A 201 -9.72 -10.56 -18.00
CA CYS A 201 -10.92 -11.29 -17.58
C CYS A 201 -10.81 -12.73 -18.14
N GLU A 202 -10.74 -13.73 -17.28
CA GLU A 202 -10.69 -15.15 -17.71
C GLU A 202 -12.01 -15.63 -18.36
N ASP A 203 -13.11 -14.85 -18.23
CA ASP A 203 -14.40 -15.17 -18.81
C ASP A 203 -14.67 -14.37 -20.09
N GLU A 204 -14.69 -15.04 -21.25
CA GLU A 204 -15.17 -14.50 -22.51
C GLU A 204 -16.68 -14.06 -22.46
N GLU A 205 -17.38 -14.30 -21.34
CA GLU A 205 -18.78 -13.92 -21.10
C GLU A 205 -18.96 -12.62 -20.28
N CYS A 206 -17.88 -12.00 -19.80
CA CYS A 206 -18.00 -10.73 -19.06
C CYS A 206 -18.19 -9.56 -20.02
N GLY A 207 -19.44 -9.14 -20.21
CA GLY A 207 -19.85 -7.99 -21.04
C GLY A 207 -19.38 -6.62 -20.52
N CYS A 208 -18.29 -6.55 -19.77
CA CYS A 208 -17.72 -5.34 -19.16
C CYS A 208 -16.66 -4.64 -20.03
N CYS A 209 -16.31 -5.21 -21.20
CA CYS A 209 -15.31 -4.63 -22.10
C CYS A 209 -15.99 -3.92 -23.28
N HIS A 210 -16.77 -2.86 -23.00
CA HIS A 210 -17.20 -1.91 -24.05
C HIS A 210 -17.25 -0.49 -23.47
#